data_8003e84329bacb92da4c114faa21e1f4
#
_entry.id   8003e84329bacb92da4c114faa21e1f4
#
_cell.length_a   1.000
_cell.length_b   1.000
_cell.length_c   1.000
_cell.angle_alpha   90.00
_cell.angle_beta   90.00
_cell.angle_gamma   90.00
#
_symmetry.space_group_name_H-M   'P 1'
#
loop_
_entity.id
_entity.type
_entity.pdbx_description
1 polymer ?
#
loop_
_entity_poly.entity_id
_entity_poly.type
_entity_poly.pdbx_seq_one_letter_code
_entity_poly.pdbx_strand_id
1 'polypeptide(L)'
;MKPTSVDDAVEFVATFEGEARYLAGGTDLNPNMKHGLFEPDAVVDLGVLAELRGISMESDGSMRIGAMTTLTEVAESGDVGACYPGLAQAAGLVSGPQLRNMGTLGGNVMLDTRCQWYNQTYFWRKSLGFCMKKDGEICHVVEGGSKCVAAASNDTAPMLIALNAELEFASMSSGLLSGGDGSVNRRRMPIAELYKADGIWNKNIAPTELLVAIHIPAPAAGHRSTYFKLRDRGSIDFPLFGIAVRLDVDKTNTITDASLCAVALQARPWPLKKATALLTGKTLGSDEYHSAVEDVAALAAKQCRPMPNIPGDHDYRHAMVPVFTRRALNSLA
;
A
#
# COMPACT_ATOMS: atom_id res chain seq x y z
N MET A 1 -5.03 25.08 1.42
CA MET A 1 -5.04 25.67 0.06
C MET A 1 -5.90 24.79 -0.84
N LYS A 2 -6.58 25.38 -1.85
CA LYS A 2 -7.44 24.64 -2.80
C LYS A 2 -6.91 24.90 -4.20
N PRO A 3 -6.17 23.96 -4.79
CA PRO A 3 -5.63 24.09 -6.14
C PRO A 3 -6.73 23.96 -7.19
N THR A 4 -6.49 24.51 -8.38
CA THR A 4 -7.40 24.44 -9.52
C THR A 4 -7.02 23.34 -10.53
N SER A 5 -5.78 22.85 -10.45
CA SER A 5 -5.24 21.77 -11.29
C SER A 5 -4.20 20.95 -10.52
N VAL A 6 -3.77 19.82 -11.08
CA VAL A 6 -2.64 19.03 -10.57
C VAL A 6 -1.36 19.87 -10.56
N ASP A 7 -1.14 20.63 -11.63
CA ASP A 7 0.05 21.46 -11.78
C ASP A 7 0.09 22.55 -10.68
N ASP A 8 -1.03 23.22 -10.44
CA ASP A 8 -1.21 24.20 -9.35
C ASP A 8 -0.95 23.55 -7.96
N ALA A 9 -1.41 22.31 -7.75
CA ALA A 9 -1.18 21.59 -6.50
C ALA A 9 0.31 21.27 -6.26
N VAL A 10 1.02 20.86 -7.30
CA VAL A 10 2.44 20.54 -7.25
C VAL A 10 3.27 21.80 -7.04
N GLU A 11 2.93 22.89 -7.73
CA GLU A 11 3.56 24.18 -7.58
C GLU A 11 3.41 24.71 -6.14
N PHE A 12 2.18 24.66 -5.56
CA PHE A 12 1.96 25.05 -4.17
C PHE A 12 2.86 24.29 -3.19
N VAL A 13 2.95 22.95 -3.31
CA VAL A 13 3.77 22.16 -2.40
C VAL A 13 5.26 22.48 -2.57
N ALA A 14 5.70 22.75 -3.78
CA ALA A 14 7.10 23.09 -4.07
C ALA A 14 7.52 24.42 -3.41
N THR A 15 6.61 25.39 -3.21
CA THR A 15 6.90 26.68 -2.56
C THR A 15 7.19 26.57 -1.06
N PHE A 16 6.82 25.45 -0.41
CA PHE A 16 7.03 25.22 1.02
C PHE A 16 8.21 24.29 1.33
N GLU A 17 9.11 24.06 0.39
CA GLU A 17 10.36 23.26 0.57
C GLU A 17 10.14 21.90 1.28
N GLY A 18 8.96 21.27 1.10
CA GLY A 18 8.61 19.98 1.73
C GLY A 18 7.84 20.08 3.04
N GLU A 19 7.60 21.28 3.58
CA GLU A 19 6.78 21.51 4.79
C GLU A 19 5.27 21.50 4.50
N ALA A 20 4.86 21.38 3.23
CA ALA A 20 3.46 21.19 2.86
C ALA A 20 3.10 19.71 2.76
N ARG A 21 1.79 19.41 2.91
CA ARG A 21 1.23 18.06 2.73
C ARG A 21 0.03 18.08 1.81
N TYR A 22 -0.06 17.09 0.93
CA TYR A 22 -1.28 16.81 0.18
C TYR A 22 -2.34 16.22 1.09
N LEU A 23 -3.57 16.73 1.02
CA LEU A 23 -4.73 16.20 1.73
C LEU A 23 -5.65 15.52 0.71
N ALA A 24 -5.72 14.18 0.79
CA ALA A 24 -6.72 13.38 0.09
C ALA A 24 -8.01 13.27 0.95
N GLY A 25 -8.41 12.08 1.36
CA GLY A 25 -9.58 11.90 2.24
C GLY A 25 -9.38 12.32 3.70
N GLY A 26 -8.17 12.65 4.12
CA GLY A 26 -7.85 13.14 5.46
C GLY A 26 -7.96 12.10 6.59
N THR A 27 -8.34 10.87 6.29
CA THR A 27 -8.63 9.83 7.29
C THR A 27 -7.39 9.33 8.06
N ASP A 28 -6.20 9.60 7.56
CA ASP A 28 -4.92 9.35 8.25
C ASP A 28 -4.19 10.65 8.62
N LEU A 29 -4.10 11.62 7.70
CA LEU A 29 -3.36 12.85 7.93
C LEU A 29 -3.95 13.66 9.11
N ASN A 30 -5.26 13.88 9.14
CA ASN A 30 -5.89 14.69 10.18
C ASN A 30 -5.72 14.10 11.60
N PRO A 31 -5.93 12.79 11.86
CA PRO A 31 -5.60 12.18 13.16
C PRO A 31 -4.13 12.35 13.54
N ASN A 32 -3.21 12.16 12.60
CA ASN A 32 -1.78 12.30 12.87
C ASN A 32 -1.37 13.76 13.18
N MET A 33 -1.98 14.73 12.52
CA MET A 33 -1.81 16.16 12.88
C MET A 33 -2.34 16.44 14.29
N LYS A 34 -3.51 15.92 14.68
CA LYS A 34 -4.06 16.06 16.04
C LYS A 34 -3.16 15.45 17.12
N HIS A 35 -2.36 14.44 16.77
CA HIS A 35 -1.38 13.83 17.67
C HIS A 35 -0.01 14.51 17.64
N GLY A 36 0.16 15.60 16.87
CA GLY A 36 1.45 16.28 16.70
C GLY A 36 2.50 15.39 16.03
N LEU A 37 2.07 14.46 15.16
CA LEU A 37 2.97 13.62 14.37
C LEU A 37 3.39 14.32 13.08
N PHE A 38 2.48 15.11 12.51
CA PHE A 38 2.73 15.99 11.37
C PHE A 38 2.32 17.41 11.74
N GLU A 39 3.16 18.38 11.44
CA GLU A 39 2.96 19.80 11.71
C GLU A 39 3.30 20.61 10.45
N PRO A 40 2.56 20.40 9.33
CA PRO A 40 2.85 21.07 8.08
C PRO A 40 2.47 22.56 8.13
N ASP A 41 3.27 23.40 7.49
CA ASP A 41 2.96 24.84 7.32
C ASP A 41 1.75 25.06 6.40
N ALA A 42 1.53 24.13 5.47
CA ALA A 42 0.42 24.17 4.54
C ALA A 42 -0.16 22.80 4.25
N VAL A 43 -1.48 22.78 4.00
CA VAL A 43 -2.21 21.60 3.53
C VAL A 43 -2.87 21.95 2.20
N VAL A 44 -2.61 21.13 1.18
CA VAL A 44 -3.14 21.26 -0.19
C VAL A 44 -4.27 20.25 -0.36
N ASP A 45 -5.52 20.75 -0.42
CA ASP A 45 -6.73 19.94 -0.53
C ASP A 45 -6.94 19.47 -1.98
N LEU A 46 -6.74 18.17 -2.20
CA LEU A 46 -6.92 17.53 -3.51
C LEU A 46 -8.38 17.21 -3.85
N GLY A 47 -9.29 17.38 -2.89
CA GLY A 47 -10.70 17.00 -3.01
C GLY A 47 -11.47 17.67 -4.15
N VAL A 48 -10.99 18.80 -4.62
CA VAL A 48 -11.60 19.60 -5.72
C VAL A 48 -11.12 19.17 -7.11
N LEU A 49 -10.07 18.38 -7.23
CA LEU A 49 -9.44 18.02 -8.50
C LEU A 49 -10.12 16.78 -9.13
N ALA A 50 -11.01 17.05 -10.11
CA ALA A 50 -11.76 15.99 -10.80
C ALA A 50 -10.86 15.02 -11.59
N GLU A 51 -9.74 15.50 -12.15
CA GLU A 51 -8.80 14.67 -12.92
C GLU A 51 -8.14 13.55 -12.10
N LEU A 52 -8.12 13.69 -10.76
CA LEU A 52 -7.61 12.68 -9.83
C LEU A 52 -8.63 11.61 -9.49
N ARG A 53 -9.84 11.62 -10.05
CA ARG A 53 -10.93 10.71 -9.73
C ARG A 53 -11.29 9.79 -10.89
N GLY A 54 -12.04 8.78 -10.56
CA GLY A 54 -12.69 7.88 -11.50
C GLY A 54 -11.88 6.62 -11.81
N ILE A 55 -12.60 5.66 -12.38
CA ILE A 55 -12.11 4.37 -12.85
C ILE A 55 -12.44 4.30 -14.34
N SER A 56 -11.46 4.03 -15.17
CA SER A 56 -11.64 3.88 -16.62
C SER A 56 -10.89 2.66 -17.13
N MET A 57 -11.55 1.94 -18.05
CA MET A 57 -10.88 0.92 -18.86
C MET A 57 -10.27 1.60 -20.08
N GLU A 58 -9.02 1.29 -20.35
CA GLU A 58 -8.30 1.77 -21.51
C GLU A 58 -8.52 0.84 -22.74
N SER A 59 -8.18 1.32 -23.93
CA SER A 59 -8.42 0.57 -25.18
C SER A 59 -7.64 -0.75 -25.28
N ASP A 60 -6.54 -0.89 -24.53
CA ASP A 60 -5.72 -2.10 -24.45
C ASP A 60 -6.20 -3.09 -23.36
N GLY A 61 -7.32 -2.77 -22.68
CA GLY A 61 -7.87 -3.56 -21.58
C GLY A 61 -7.21 -3.30 -20.24
N SER A 62 -6.24 -2.41 -20.14
CA SER A 62 -5.70 -1.94 -18.86
C SER A 62 -6.72 -1.04 -18.13
N MET A 63 -6.52 -0.84 -16.85
CA MET A 63 -7.40 0.01 -16.03
C MET A 63 -6.62 1.16 -15.42
N ARG A 64 -7.16 2.38 -15.57
CA ARG A 64 -6.69 3.58 -14.87
C ARG A 64 -7.63 3.89 -13.71
N ILE A 65 -7.07 4.07 -12.51
CA ILE A 65 -7.79 4.51 -11.31
C ILE A 65 -7.15 5.80 -10.81
N GLY A 66 -7.91 6.88 -10.76
CA GLY A 66 -7.43 8.16 -10.24
C GLY A 66 -7.11 8.07 -8.74
N ALA A 67 -6.04 8.74 -8.30
CA ALA A 67 -5.56 8.63 -6.91
C ALA A 67 -6.59 9.08 -5.85
N MET A 68 -7.51 9.96 -6.21
CA MET A 68 -8.60 10.46 -5.35
C MET A 68 -9.88 9.62 -5.44
N THR A 69 -9.90 8.52 -6.19
CA THR A 69 -11.01 7.55 -6.17
C THR A 69 -11.10 6.93 -4.79
N THR A 70 -12.27 6.96 -4.18
CA THR A 70 -12.47 6.47 -2.82
C THR A 70 -12.33 4.94 -2.75
N LEU A 71 -11.99 4.44 -1.58
CA LEU A 71 -11.89 2.99 -1.35
C LEU A 71 -13.25 2.29 -1.50
N THR A 72 -14.35 2.98 -1.20
CA THR A 72 -15.72 2.48 -1.46
C THR A 72 -15.96 2.35 -2.97
N GLU A 73 -15.65 3.39 -3.77
CA GLU A 73 -15.80 3.33 -5.23
C GLU A 73 -14.99 2.19 -5.84
N VAL A 74 -13.75 1.96 -5.37
CA VAL A 74 -12.92 0.83 -5.84
C VAL A 74 -13.51 -0.52 -5.43
N ALA A 75 -13.98 -0.65 -4.18
CA ALA A 75 -14.51 -1.90 -3.65
C ALA A 75 -15.86 -2.31 -4.29
N GLU A 76 -16.69 -1.33 -4.67
CA GLU A 76 -18.03 -1.52 -5.21
C GLU A 76 -18.08 -1.43 -6.74
N SER A 77 -16.98 -1.09 -7.41
CA SER A 77 -16.89 -1.05 -8.86
C SER A 77 -17.07 -2.44 -9.48
N GLY A 78 -18.07 -2.59 -10.35
CA GLY A 78 -18.29 -3.82 -11.11
C GLY A 78 -17.07 -4.19 -11.98
N ASP A 79 -16.43 -3.20 -12.62
CA ASP A 79 -15.26 -3.41 -13.47
C ASP A 79 -14.04 -3.87 -12.66
N VAL A 80 -13.79 -3.25 -11.50
CA VAL A 80 -12.71 -3.69 -10.60
C VAL A 80 -12.99 -5.09 -10.06
N GLY A 81 -14.23 -5.37 -9.64
CA GLY A 81 -14.64 -6.68 -9.15
C GLY A 81 -14.51 -7.78 -10.20
N ALA A 82 -14.82 -7.49 -11.46
CA ALA A 82 -14.71 -8.43 -12.56
C ALA A 82 -13.26 -8.68 -13.00
N CYS A 83 -12.46 -7.61 -13.10
CA CYS A 83 -11.08 -7.68 -13.60
C CYS A 83 -10.06 -8.01 -12.51
N TYR A 84 -10.22 -7.47 -11.30
CA TYR A 84 -9.25 -7.55 -10.21
C TYR A 84 -9.94 -7.80 -8.85
N PRO A 85 -10.62 -8.95 -8.66
CA PRO A 85 -11.42 -9.21 -7.46
C PRO A 85 -10.63 -9.04 -6.15
N GLY A 86 -9.34 -9.39 -6.14
CA GLY A 86 -8.46 -9.18 -4.98
C GLY A 86 -8.26 -7.70 -4.62
N LEU A 87 -8.30 -6.78 -5.60
CA LEU A 87 -8.20 -5.35 -5.33
C LEU A 87 -9.50 -4.80 -4.74
N ALA A 88 -10.66 -5.19 -5.29
CA ALA A 88 -11.95 -4.83 -4.72
C ALA A 88 -12.07 -5.32 -3.27
N GLN A 89 -11.65 -6.56 -3.01
CA GLN A 89 -11.60 -7.15 -1.67
C GLN A 89 -10.65 -6.38 -0.74
N ALA A 90 -9.43 -6.08 -1.17
CA ALA A 90 -8.45 -5.33 -0.38
C ALA A 90 -8.98 -3.94 -0.01
N ALA A 91 -9.55 -3.21 -0.97
CA ALA A 91 -10.17 -1.90 -0.74
C ALA A 91 -11.34 -1.99 0.25
N GLY A 92 -12.22 -3.00 0.12
CA GLY A 92 -13.35 -3.25 1.00
C GLY A 92 -12.98 -3.64 2.43
N LEU A 93 -11.76 -4.15 2.65
CA LEU A 93 -11.23 -4.52 3.98
C LEU A 93 -10.48 -3.38 4.69
N VAL A 94 -10.27 -2.24 4.03
CA VAL A 94 -9.69 -1.07 4.69
C VAL A 94 -10.67 -0.51 5.70
N SER A 95 -10.25 -0.38 6.95
CA SER A 95 -10.95 0.32 8.02
C SER A 95 -12.45 -0.01 8.13
N GLY A 96 -13.32 1.00 8.23
CA GLY A 96 -14.79 0.92 8.27
C GLY A 96 -15.44 1.67 7.11
N PRO A 97 -16.76 1.47 6.85
CA PRO A 97 -17.46 2.08 5.71
C PRO A 97 -17.31 3.60 5.65
N GLN A 98 -17.51 4.30 6.76
CA GLN A 98 -17.42 5.77 6.82
C GLN A 98 -16.02 6.27 6.42
N LEU A 99 -14.97 5.56 6.83
CA LEU A 99 -13.61 5.92 6.50
C LEU A 99 -13.28 5.59 5.04
N ARG A 100 -13.83 4.49 4.47
CA ARG A 100 -13.67 4.16 3.05
C ARG A 100 -14.38 5.13 2.12
N ASN A 101 -15.49 5.74 2.55
CA ASN A 101 -16.19 6.78 1.79
C ASN A 101 -15.37 8.07 1.62
N MET A 102 -14.36 8.27 2.46
CA MET A 102 -13.46 9.43 2.44
C MET A 102 -12.03 9.05 2.04
N GLY A 103 -11.53 7.93 2.55
CA GLY A 103 -10.20 7.43 2.23
C GLY A 103 -10.11 7.04 0.76
N THR A 104 -8.98 7.35 0.12
CA THR A 104 -8.78 7.16 -1.32
C THR A 104 -7.75 6.06 -1.60
N LEU A 105 -7.78 5.50 -2.81
CA LEU A 105 -6.81 4.50 -3.23
C LEU A 105 -5.38 5.06 -3.17
N GLY A 106 -5.16 6.26 -3.72
CA GLY A 106 -3.87 6.94 -3.66
C GLY A 106 -3.42 7.22 -2.23
N GLY A 107 -4.34 7.67 -1.36
CA GLY A 107 -4.06 7.87 0.07
C GLY A 107 -3.66 6.57 0.77
N ASN A 108 -4.27 5.44 0.42
CA ASN A 108 -3.88 4.12 0.95
C ASN A 108 -2.50 3.68 0.44
N VAL A 109 -2.19 3.87 -0.84
CA VAL A 109 -0.85 3.61 -1.40
C VAL A 109 0.20 4.49 -0.72
N MET A 110 -0.11 5.77 -0.48
CA MET A 110 0.80 6.75 0.11
C MET A 110 0.79 6.76 1.64
N LEU A 111 0.04 5.86 2.29
CA LEU A 111 -0.07 5.77 3.75
C LEU A 111 1.31 5.77 4.42
N ASP A 112 1.44 6.50 5.52
CA ASP A 112 2.64 6.47 6.35
C ASP A 112 2.74 5.15 7.13
N THR A 113 3.98 4.77 7.48
CA THR A 113 4.24 3.56 8.28
C THR A 113 3.74 3.72 9.71
N ARG A 114 3.32 2.61 10.31
CA ARG A 114 2.72 2.55 11.65
C ARG A 114 3.63 1.85 12.64
N CYS A 115 3.64 2.37 13.87
CA CYS A 115 4.34 1.76 14.99
C CYS A 115 3.63 2.10 16.30
N GLN A 116 3.46 1.13 17.18
CA GLN A 116 2.82 1.37 18.49
C GLN A 116 3.58 2.39 19.36
N TRP A 117 4.86 2.60 19.10
CA TRP A 117 5.71 3.58 19.79
C TRP A 117 5.64 4.98 19.17
N TYR A 118 5.17 5.09 17.92
CA TYR A 118 5.08 6.33 17.18
C TYR A 118 3.66 6.90 17.13
N ASN A 119 2.64 6.08 16.82
CA ASN A 119 1.27 6.54 16.63
C ASN A 119 0.54 6.74 17.98
N GLN A 120 1.10 7.64 18.78
CA GLN A 120 0.68 7.99 20.13
C GLN A 120 0.62 9.50 20.29
N THR A 121 -0.03 9.99 21.36
CA THR A 121 -0.06 11.42 21.69
C THR A 121 1.34 11.96 21.95
N TYR A 122 1.54 13.25 21.75
CA TYR A 122 2.80 13.93 22.06
C TYR A 122 3.26 13.67 23.49
N PHE A 123 2.35 13.79 24.46
CA PHE A 123 2.66 13.61 25.88
C PHE A 123 3.20 12.19 26.17
N TRP A 124 2.54 11.18 25.60
CA TRP A 124 2.98 9.79 25.76
C TRP A 124 4.36 9.55 25.12
N ARG A 125 4.57 10.04 23.89
CA ARG A 125 5.87 9.92 23.20
C ARG A 125 7.00 10.62 23.97
N LYS A 126 6.71 11.83 24.51
CA LYS A 126 7.65 12.59 25.33
C LYS A 126 8.06 11.85 26.61
N SER A 127 7.12 11.19 27.29
CA SER A 127 7.40 10.43 28.51
C SER A 127 8.34 9.24 28.28
N LEU A 128 8.42 8.73 27.04
CA LEU A 128 9.32 7.63 26.63
C LEU A 128 10.62 8.14 26.00
N GLY A 129 10.84 9.46 25.89
CA GLY A 129 12.01 10.03 25.24
C GLY A 129 11.94 10.01 23.71
N PHE A 130 10.73 9.93 23.13
CA PHE A 130 10.50 9.88 21.69
C PHE A 130 11.12 8.66 20.97
N CYS A 131 11.18 8.65 19.65
CA CYS A 131 11.84 7.60 18.87
C CYS A 131 12.43 8.19 17.58
N MET A 132 13.34 7.44 16.92
CA MET A 132 14.04 7.88 15.71
C MET A 132 13.11 8.27 14.53
N LYS A 133 11.85 7.85 14.54
CA LYS A 133 10.91 8.27 13.50
C LYS A 133 10.48 9.73 13.67
N LYS A 134 10.40 10.22 14.92
CA LYS A 134 10.10 11.63 15.23
C LYS A 134 10.63 12.01 16.60
N ASP A 135 11.32 13.12 16.66
CA ASP A 135 11.78 13.87 17.85
C ASP A 135 12.83 13.14 18.71
N GLY A 136 13.27 11.92 18.38
CA GLY A 136 14.26 11.14 19.15
C GLY A 136 15.25 10.38 18.27
N GLU A 137 16.16 9.64 18.90
CA GLU A 137 17.29 8.99 18.23
C GLU A 137 17.25 7.46 18.29
N ILE A 138 16.47 6.89 19.23
CA ILE A 138 16.44 5.45 19.47
C ILE A 138 15.22 4.77 18.82
N CYS A 139 15.36 3.47 18.52
CA CYS A 139 14.23 2.62 18.14
C CYS A 139 13.80 1.75 19.32
N HIS A 140 12.55 1.89 19.78
CA HIS A 140 12.01 1.05 20.87
C HIS A 140 11.67 -0.39 20.46
N VAL A 141 11.73 -0.70 19.14
CA VAL A 141 11.47 -2.04 18.60
C VAL A 141 12.75 -2.85 18.42
N VAL A 142 13.81 -2.20 17.93
CA VAL A 142 15.12 -2.82 17.67
C VAL A 142 16.19 -2.04 18.37
N GLU A 143 16.74 -2.62 19.46
CA GLU A 143 17.84 -2.02 20.20
C GLU A 143 19.06 -1.83 19.31
N GLY A 144 19.65 -0.63 19.31
CA GLY A 144 20.80 -0.28 18.47
C GLY A 144 20.50 -0.23 16.96
N GLY A 145 19.22 -0.30 16.56
CA GLY A 145 18.82 -0.23 15.16
C GLY A 145 19.10 1.14 14.53
N SER A 146 19.70 1.15 13.34
CA SER A 146 20.04 2.37 12.58
C SER A 146 18.93 2.83 11.62
N LYS A 147 17.83 2.08 11.52
CA LYS A 147 16.68 2.38 10.64
C LYS A 147 15.37 2.18 11.36
N CYS A 148 14.39 3.00 11.02
CA CYS A 148 13.04 2.82 11.54
C CYS A 148 12.38 1.56 10.93
N VAL A 149 11.79 0.74 11.80
CA VAL A 149 11.08 -0.51 11.42
C VAL A 149 9.56 -0.39 11.56
N ALA A 150 9.02 0.83 11.56
CA ALA A 150 7.57 1.03 11.51
C ALA A 150 6.97 0.33 10.30
N ALA A 151 5.83 -0.34 10.47
CA ALA A 151 5.27 -1.23 9.44
C ALA A 151 4.49 -0.48 8.38
N ALA A 152 4.66 -0.84 7.10
CA ALA A 152 3.70 -0.52 6.05
C ALA A 152 2.40 -1.27 6.35
N SER A 153 1.28 -0.56 6.45
CA SER A 153 -0.02 -1.10 6.87
C SER A 153 -1.13 -0.84 5.84
N ASN A 154 -0.76 -0.57 4.61
CA ASN A 154 -1.64 -0.27 3.49
C ASN A 154 -2.16 -1.56 2.84
N ASP A 155 -3.46 -1.83 2.99
CA ASP A 155 -4.11 -3.06 2.52
C ASP A 155 -4.08 -3.22 0.99
N THR A 156 -4.18 -2.12 0.22
CA THR A 156 -4.26 -2.21 -1.26
C THR A 156 -2.90 -2.36 -1.94
N ALA A 157 -1.83 -1.85 -1.33
CA ALA A 157 -0.49 -1.87 -1.94
C ALA A 157 0.04 -3.29 -2.27
N PRO A 158 -0.07 -4.32 -1.39
CA PRO A 158 0.37 -5.66 -1.73
C PRO A 158 -0.39 -6.24 -2.92
N MET A 159 -1.69 -5.93 -3.07
CA MET A 159 -2.46 -6.39 -4.21
C MET A 159 -2.05 -5.68 -5.49
N LEU A 160 -1.87 -4.37 -5.46
CA LEU A 160 -1.37 -3.61 -6.62
C LEU A 160 0.03 -4.06 -7.05
N ILE A 161 0.91 -4.43 -6.10
CA ILE A 161 2.22 -5.04 -6.41
C ILE A 161 2.03 -6.40 -7.10
N ALA A 162 1.14 -7.24 -6.59
CA ALA A 162 0.86 -8.54 -7.19
C ALA A 162 0.26 -8.43 -8.59
N LEU A 163 -0.48 -7.36 -8.87
CA LEU A 163 -1.06 -7.01 -10.17
C LEU A 163 -0.08 -6.29 -11.12
N ASN A 164 1.18 -6.07 -10.72
CA ASN A 164 2.18 -5.34 -11.49
C ASN A 164 1.73 -3.90 -11.88
N ALA A 165 1.01 -3.23 -10.98
CA ALA A 165 0.52 -1.89 -11.24
C ALA A 165 1.67 -0.87 -11.37
N GLU A 166 1.43 0.17 -12.17
CA GLU A 166 2.28 1.35 -12.28
C GLU A 166 1.60 2.56 -11.65
N LEU A 167 2.40 3.44 -11.11
CA LEU A 167 1.99 4.68 -10.45
C LEU A 167 2.39 5.87 -11.32
N GLU A 168 1.45 6.76 -11.59
CA GLU A 168 1.69 8.03 -12.28
C GLU A 168 1.88 9.15 -11.26
N PHE A 169 3.03 9.82 -11.32
CA PHE A 169 3.37 10.94 -10.45
C PHE A 169 3.52 12.24 -11.26
N ALA A 170 3.12 13.34 -10.65
CA ALA A 170 3.42 14.69 -11.09
C ALA A 170 4.41 15.36 -10.12
N SER A 171 5.38 16.09 -10.66
CA SER A 171 6.39 16.82 -9.87
C SER A 171 6.86 18.05 -10.64
N MET A 172 7.32 19.09 -9.92
CA MET A 172 8.04 20.19 -10.54
C MET A 172 9.31 19.69 -11.22
N SER A 173 9.59 20.15 -12.43
CA SER A 173 10.92 19.97 -13.01
C SER A 173 11.95 20.61 -12.08
N SER A 174 13.01 19.85 -11.75
CA SER A 174 14.10 20.34 -10.90
C SER A 174 14.68 21.62 -11.50
N GLY A 175 14.36 22.77 -10.92
CA GLY A 175 14.90 23.98 -11.48
C GLY A 175 14.32 25.32 -11.12
N LEU A 176 13.32 25.45 -10.25
CA LEU A 176 12.93 26.81 -9.82
C LEU A 176 14.06 27.51 -9.07
N LEU A 177 14.89 26.78 -8.31
CA LEU A 177 16.09 27.31 -7.64
C LEU A 177 17.38 27.07 -8.45
N SER A 178 17.35 26.26 -9.52
CA SER A 178 18.52 25.88 -10.34
C SER A 178 18.38 26.22 -11.85
N GLY A 179 17.41 27.07 -12.25
CA GLY A 179 17.24 27.53 -13.62
C GLY A 179 16.40 26.64 -14.52
N GLY A 180 15.53 25.80 -13.96
CA GLY A 180 14.51 25.05 -14.73
C GLY A 180 13.36 25.93 -15.18
N ASP A 181 12.61 25.47 -16.16
CA ASP A 181 11.52 26.21 -16.82
C ASP A 181 10.22 26.30 -15.99
N GLY A 182 10.21 25.72 -14.77
CA GLY A 182 9.03 25.72 -13.89
C GLY A 182 7.90 24.81 -14.40
N SER A 183 8.14 23.93 -15.36
CA SER A 183 7.14 23.00 -15.87
C SER A 183 6.86 21.85 -14.90
N VAL A 184 5.65 21.28 -14.96
CA VAL A 184 5.29 20.06 -14.24
C VAL A 184 5.56 18.85 -15.13
N ASN A 185 6.39 17.95 -14.62
CA ASN A 185 6.70 16.68 -15.27
C ASN A 185 5.78 15.58 -14.76
N ARG A 186 5.32 14.71 -15.64
CA ARG A 186 4.62 13.47 -15.29
C ARG A 186 5.52 12.27 -15.61
N ARG A 187 5.54 11.29 -14.72
CA ARG A 187 6.29 10.04 -14.92
C ARG A 187 5.52 8.86 -14.39
N ARG A 188 5.77 7.68 -14.94
CA ARG A 188 5.28 6.41 -14.41
C ARG A 188 6.41 5.61 -13.79
N MET A 189 6.10 4.82 -12.79
CA MET A 189 7.01 3.85 -12.18
C MET A 189 6.24 2.63 -11.67
N PRO A 190 6.84 1.42 -11.70
CA PRO A 190 6.24 0.24 -11.06
C PRO A 190 6.03 0.47 -9.55
N ILE A 191 4.86 0.10 -9.03
CA ILE A 191 4.58 0.23 -7.59
C ILE A 191 5.57 -0.56 -6.73
N ALA A 192 6.13 -1.65 -7.25
CA ALA A 192 7.15 -2.45 -6.56
C ALA A 192 8.44 -1.66 -6.25
N GLU A 193 8.72 -0.60 -7.01
CA GLU A 193 9.86 0.29 -6.83
C GLU A 193 9.57 1.47 -5.89
N LEU A 194 8.29 1.73 -5.59
CA LEU A 194 7.91 2.84 -4.72
C LEU A 194 8.48 2.67 -3.31
N TYR A 195 8.50 1.45 -2.77
CA TYR A 195 8.76 1.25 -1.34
C TYR A 195 10.20 0.84 -1.04
N LYS A 196 10.79 1.47 -0.02
CA LYS A 196 12.09 1.12 0.57
C LYS A 196 11.96 0.69 2.04
N ALA A 197 12.98 0.01 2.56
CA ALA A 197 13.01 -0.53 3.92
C ALA A 197 13.48 0.50 4.96
N ASP A 198 12.77 1.63 5.06
CA ASP A 198 13.00 2.66 6.08
C ASP A 198 11.65 3.25 6.51
N GLY A 199 11.27 3.07 7.77
CA GLY A 199 9.97 3.51 8.27
C GLY A 199 9.86 5.01 8.51
N ILE A 200 10.93 5.80 8.45
CA ILE A 200 10.86 7.27 8.54
C ILE A 200 10.19 7.81 7.26
N TRP A 201 10.71 7.43 6.11
CA TRP A 201 10.11 7.69 4.81
C TRP A 201 10.31 6.45 3.93
N ASN A 202 9.28 5.64 3.79
CA ASN A 202 9.38 4.34 3.14
C ASN A 202 9.16 4.38 1.62
N LYS A 203 9.33 5.55 0.99
CA LYS A 203 9.06 5.77 -0.44
C LYS A 203 10.30 6.28 -1.17
N ASN A 204 10.49 5.81 -2.40
CA ASN A 204 11.57 6.22 -3.31
C ASN A 204 11.19 7.41 -4.20
N ILE A 205 10.40 8.32 -3.65
CA ILE A 205 9.99 9.57 -4.28
C ILE A 205 10.22 10.72 -3.31
N ALA A 206 10.24 11.94 -3.82
CA ALA A 206 10.26 13.13 -2.97
C ALA A 206 8.89 13.34 -2.30
N PRO A 207 8.84 13.92 -1.08
CA PRO A 207 7.56 14.25 -0.43
C PRO A 207 6.69 15.24 -1.21
N THR A 208 7.30 15.97 -2.13
CA THR A 208 6.63 16.97 -3.01
C THR A 208 6.01 16.36 -4.26
N GLU A 209 6.30 15.08 -4.60
CA GLU A 209 5.69 14.41 -5.73
C GLU A 209 4.23 14.03 -5.42
N LEU A 210 3.32 14.32 -6.34
CA LEU A 210 1.89 14.01 -6.24
C LEU A 210 1.56 12.74 -7.01
N LEU A 211 0.99 11.74 -6.34
CA LEU A 211 0.40 10.57 -7.01
C LEU A 211 -0.91 10.98 -7.70
N VAL A 212 -0.95 10.80 -9.01
CA VAL A 212 -2.07 11.21 -9.89
C VAL A 212 -3.01 10.05 -10.18
N ALA A 213 -2.45 8.91 -10.56
CA ALA A 213 -3.24 7.73 -10.94
C ALA A 213 -2.46 6.42 -10.70
N ILE A 214 -3.21 5.34 -10.66
CA ILE A 214 -2.73 3.96 -10.63
C ILE A 214 -3.18 3.29 -11.94
N HIS A 215 -2.24 2.70 -12.66
CA HIS A 215 -2.46 1.97 -13.91
C HIS A 215 -2.23 0.48 -13.65
N ILE A 216 -3.23 -0.35 -13.99
CA ILE A 216 -3.17 -1.79 -13.78
C ILE A 216 -3.23 -2.46 -15.15
N PRO A 217 -2.24 -3.31 -15.51
CA PRO A 217 -2.23 -4.01 -16.80
C PRO A 217 -3.51 -4.84 -17.01
N ALA A 218 -3.93 -5.03 -18.26
CA ALA A 218 -5.04 -5.91 -18.60
C ALA A 218 -4.89 -7.28 -17.94
N PRO A 219 -5.93 -7.83 -17.31
CA PRO A 219 -5.85 -9.13 -16.66
C PRO A 219 -5.67 -10.24 -17.70
N ALA A 220 -4.92 -11.28 -17.37
CA ALA A 220 -4.86 -12.49 -18.18
C ALA A 220 -6.24 -13.16 -18.25
N ALA A 221 -6.51 -13.95 -19.30
CA ALA A 221 -7.81 -14.59 -19.50
C ALA A 221 -8.26 -15.50 -18.35
N GLY A 222 -7.31 -16.09 -17.61
CA GLY A 222 -7.56 -16.93 -16.44
C GLY A 222 -7.13 -16.27 -15.13
N HIS A 223 -7.17 -14.93 -15.07
CA HIS A 223 -6.80 -14.18 -13.88
C HIS A 223 -7.67 -14.53 -12.67
N ARG A 224 -7.03 -14.82 -11.55
CA ARG A 224 -7.64 -14.98 -10.23
C ARG A 224 -6.81 -14.21 -9.20
N SER A 225 -7.47 -13.50 -8.30
CA SER A 225 -6.78 -12.78 -7.24
C SER A 225 -7.61 -12.69 -5.97
N THR A 226 -6.93 -12.64 -4.82
CA THR A 226 -7.55 -12.50 -3.51
C THR A 226 -6.63 -11.78 -2.53
N TYR A 227 -7.23 -11.18 -1.51
CA TYR A 227 -6.50 -10.55 -0.41
C TYR A 227 -7.04 -11.03 0.93
N PHE A 228 -6.19 -11.55 1.79
CA PHE A 228 -6.53 -11.96 3.15
C PHE A 228 -5.86 -11.08 4.19
N LYS A 229 -6.63 -10.67 5.19
CA LYS A 229 -6.22 -9.77 6.27
C LYS A 229 -6.44 -10.40 7.63
N LEU A 230 -5.37 -10.58 8.39
CA LEU A 230 -5.43 -10.87 9.83
C LEU A 230 -5.67 -9.55 10.56
N ARG A 231 -6.70 -9.51 11.40
CA ARG A 231 -7.08 -8.36 12.25
C ARG A 231 -7.85 -8.86 13.46
N ASP A 232 -7.88 -8.08 14.53
CA ASP A 232 -8.59 -8.45 15.77
C ASP A 232 -10.09 -8.27 15.63
N ARG A 233 -10.54 -7.15 15.04
CA ARG A 233 -11.95 -6.78 14.88
C ARG A 233 -12.41 -6.95 13.44
N GLY A 234 -13.71 -7.04 13.22
CA GLY A 234 -14.32 -7.10 11.90
C GLY A 234 -14.23 -5.79 11.09
N SER A 235 -13.81 -4.67 11.71
CA SER A 235 -13.73 -3.33 11.11
C SER A 235 -12.68 -2.47 11.79
N ILE A 236 -12.30 -1.34 11.17
CA ILE A 236 -11.42 -0.27 11.68
C ILE A 236 -9.93 -0.65 11.71
N ASP A 237 -9.57 -1.89 11.99
CA ASP A 237 -8.18 -2.28 12.22
C ASP A 237 -7.27 -2.13 11.00
N PHE A 238 -6.02 -1.71 11.25
CA PHE A 238 -4.91 -1.98 10.36
C PHE A 238 -4.62 -3.49 10.34
N PRO A 239 -3.98 -4.02 9.28
CA PRO A 239 -3.62 -5.43 9.25
C PRO A 239 -2.55 -5.74 10.32
N LEU A 240 -2.74 -6.82 11.07
CA LEU A 240 -1.69 -7.48 11.84
C LEU A 240 -0.77 -8.29 10.90
N PHE A 241 -1.36 -8.82 9.84
CA PHE A 241 -0.75 -9.44 8.68
C PHE A 241 -1.72 -9.38 7.51
N GLY A 242 -1.23 -9.10 6.31
CA GLY A 242 -2.00 -9.17 5.08
C GLY A 242 -1.22 -9.91 4.01
N ILE A 243 -1.93 -10.65 3.15
CA ILE A 243 -1.36 -11.34 2.00
C ILE A 243 -2.25 -11.19 0.78
N ALA A 244 -1.67 -10.69 -0.30
CA ALA A 244 -2.25 -10.64 -1.62
C ALA A 244 -1.73 -11.82 -2.45
N VAL A 245 -2.61 -12.45 -3.20
CA VAL A 245 -2.29 -13.55 -4.12
C VAL A 245 -2.93 -13.26 -5.48
N ARG A 246 -2.12 -13.35 -6.54
CA ARG A 246 -2.54 -13.39 -7.93
C ARG A 246 -2.08 -14.72 -8.56
N LEU A 247 -2.99 -15.38 -9.25
CA LEU A 247 -2.71 -16.54 -10.09
C LEU A 247 -3.30 -16.28 -11.47
N ASP A 248 -2.54 -16.54 -12.51
CA ASP A 248 -3.02 -16.59 -13.88
C ASP A 248 -2.98 -18.04 -14.33
N VAL A 249 -4.07 -18.56 -14.88
CA VAL A 249 -4.19 -19.95 -15.30
C VAL A 249 -4.54 -20.05 -16.78
N ASP A 250 -4.16 -21.15 -17.39
CA ASP A 250 -4.59 -21.49 -18.74
C ASP A 250 -5.95 -22.18 -18.78
N LYS A 251 -6.39 -22.62 -19.98
CA LYS A 251 -7.68 -23.29 -20.18
C LYS A 251 -7.80 -24.65 -19.46
N THR A 252 -6.68 -25.21 -19.00
CA THR A 252 -6.61 -26.47 -18.25
C THR A 252 -6.53 -26.26 -16.74
N ASN A 253 -6.71 -25.00 -16.27
CA ASN A 253 -6.47 -24.55 -14.90
C ASN A 253 -5.03 -24.77 -14.43
N THR A 254 -4.07 -24.83 -15.34
CA THR A 254 -2.65 -24.87 -14.99
C THR A 254 -2.10 -23.45 -14.77
N ILE A 255 -1.42 -23.20 -13.67
CA ILE A 255 -0.87 -21.89 -13.31
C ILE A 255 0.25 -21.53 -14.27
N THR A 256 0.08 -20.45 -15.03
CA THR A 256 1.07 -19.90 -15.96
C THR A 256 1.92 -18.81 -15.31
N ASP A 257 1.35 -18.05 -14.36
CA ASP A 257 2.06 -17.06 -13.55
C ASP A 257 1.43 -16.93 -12.16
N ALA A 258 2.23 -16.53 -11.19
CA ALA A 258 1.79 -16.30 -9.81
C ALA A 258 2.56 -15.16 -9.16
N SER A 259 1.89 -14.36 -8.36
CA SER A 259 2.52 -13.31 -7.55
C SER A 259 1.88 -13.25 -6.17
N LEU A 260 2.72 -13.23 -5.14
CA LEU A 260 2.30 -13.11 -3.75
C LEU A 260 3.04 -11.93 -3.09
N CYS A 261 2.31 -11.14 -2.33
CA CYS A 261 2.89 -10.02 -1.58
C CYS A 261 2.28 -9.91 -0.18
N ALA A 262 3.13 -9.91 0.84
CA ALA A 262 2.74 -9.74 2.25
C ALA A 262 2.87 -8.28 2.69
N VAL A 263 2.14 -7.89 3.75
CA VAL A 263 2.17 -6.54 4.33
C VAL A 263 2.04 -6.60 5.86
N ALA A 264 2.27 -5.47 6.52
CA ALA A 264 2.21 -5.28 7.98
C ALA A 264 3.34 -5.96 8.78
N LEU A 265 4.44 -6.29 8.14
CA LEU A 265 5.59 -6.96 8.76
C LEU A 265 6.74 -5.99 9.03
N GLN A 266 7.04 -5.15 8.05
CA GLN A 266 8.16 -4.21 8.03
C GLN A 266 7.79 -2.95 7.25
N ALA A 267 8.75 -2.03 7.08
CA ALA A 267 8.50 -0.71 6.50
C ALA A 267 8.02 -0.70 5.04
N ARG A 268 7.97 -1.84 4.38
CA ARG A 268 7.47 -1.99 3.00
C ARG A 268 6.66 -3.27 2.83
N PRO A 269 5.75 -3.35 1.84
CA PRO A 269 5.20 -4.62 1.39
C PRO A 269 6.31 -5.60 0.97
N TRP A 270 6.08 -6.89 1.16
CA TRP A 270 7.10 -7.92 0.98
C TRP A 270 6.69 -8.94 -0.09
N PRO A 271 7.16 -8.78 -1.36
CA PRO A 271 6.92 -9.78 -2.40
C PRO A 271 7.61 -11.11 -2.08
N LEU A 272 6.87 -12.21 -2.19
CA LEU A 272 7.36 -13.58 -2.03
C LEU A 272 7.85 -14.14 -3.38
N LYS A 273 8.91 -13.55 -3.93
CA LYS A 273 9.40 -13.82 -5.31
C LYS A 273 9.63 -15.29 -5.64
N LYS A 274 10.02 -16.13 -4.64
CA LYS A 274 10.26 -17.56 -4.85
C LYS A 274 8.96 -18.38 -4.92
N ALA A 275 7.83 -17.83 -4.49
CA ALA A 275 6.55 -18.53 -4.52
C ALA A 275 6.07 -18.82 -5.95
N THR A 276 6.35 -17.90 -6.89
CA THR A 276 6.01 -18.07 -8.31
C THR A 276 6.55 -19.40 -8.85
N ALA A 277 7.85 -19.69 -8.64
CA ALA A 277 8.48 -20.90 -9.14
C ALA A 277 7.93 -22.20 -8.51
N LEU A 278 7.37 -22.12 -7.30
CA LEU A 278 6.74 -23.26 -6.63
C LEU A 278 5.36 -23.58 -7.20
N LEU A 279 4.64 -22.54 -7.67
CA LEU A 279 3.23 -22.65 -8.12
C LEU A 279 3.10 -22.84 -9.63
N THR A 280 3.97 -22.24 -10.43
CA THR A 280 3.91 -22.30 -11.90
C THR A 280 3.99 -23.75 -12.39
N GLY A 281 3.13 -24.09 -13.34
CA GLY A 281 3.01 -25.44 -13.90
C GLY A 281 2.15 -26.41 -13.07
N LYS A 282 1.61 -25.99 -11.92
CA LYS A 282 0.68 -26.80 -11.11
C LYS A 282 -0.75 -26.56 -11.56
N THR A 283 -1.55 -27.64 -11.64
CA THR A 283 -2.98 -27.56 -11.94
C THR A 283 -3.74 -27.31 -10.65
N LEU A 284 -4.59 -26.27 -10.61
CA LEU A 284 -5.39 -25.92 -9.44
C LEU A 284 -6.20 -27.11 -8.94
N GLY A 285 -6.17 -27.35 -7.63
CA GLY A 285 -6.89 -28.43 -6.96
C GLY A 285 -6.24 -29.82 -7.10
N SER A 286 -5.10 -29.97 -7.81
CA SER A 286 -4.36 -31.23 -7.86
C SER A 286 -3.57 -31.47 -6.57
N ASP A 287 -3.13 -32.73 -6.35
CA ASP A 287 -2.27 -33.08 -5.22
C ASP A 287 -0.94 -32.33 -5.26
N GLU A 288 -0.39 -32.10 -6.47
CA GLU A 288 0.83 -31.31 -6.64
C GLU A 288 0.62 -29.83 -6.30
N TYR A 289 -0.58 -29.28 -6.60
CA TYR A 289 -0.94 -27.93 -6.16
C TYR A 289 -1.01 -27.84 -4.64
N HIS A 290 -1.68 -28.79 -3.99
CA HIS A 290 -1.77 -28.81 -2.52
C HIS A 290 -0.41 -28.96 -1.85
N SER A 291 0.48 -29.77 -2.41
CA SER A 291 1.88 -29.86 -1.95
C SER A 291 2.61 -28.52 -2.13
N ALA A 292 2.47 -27.86 -3.29
CA ALA A 292 3.07 -26.55 -3.55
C ALA A 292 2.52 -25.47 -2.62
N VAL A 293 1.25 -25.51 -2.23
CA VAL A 293 0.64 -24.59 -1.23
C VAL A 293 1.36 -24.74 0.11
N GLU A 294 1.67 -25.95 0.56
CA GLU A 294 2.41 -26.16 1.80
C GLU A 294 3.86 -25.61 1.70
N ASP A 295 4.53 -25.82 0.58
CA ASP A 295 5.87 -25.28 0.35
C ASP A 295 5.88 -23.76 0.35
N VAL A 296 4.88 -23.12 -0.28
CA VAL A 296 4.72 -21.67 -0.28
C VAL A 296 4.39 -21.14 1.13
N ALA A 297 3.55 -21.84 1.89
CA ALA A 297 3.23 -21.48 3.26
C ALA A 297 4.48 -21.55 4.17
N ALA A 298 5.29 -22.59 4.02
CA ALA A 298 6.57 -22.73 4.72
C ALA A 298 7.57 -21.63 4.32
N LEU A 299 7.64 -21.31 3.03
CA LEU A 299 8.45 -20.21 2.49
C LEU A 299 8.01 -18.86 3.09
N ALA A 300 6.70 -18.60 3.13
CA ALA A 300 6.14 -17.39 3.73
C ALA A 300 6.50 -17.29 5.20
N ALA A 301 6.32 -18.35 6.00
CA ALA A 301 6.69 -18.39 7.41
C ALA A 301 8.19 -18.08 7.63
N LYS A 302 9.05 -18.57 6.75
CA LYS A 302 10.50 -18.32 6.82
C LYS A 302 10.86 -16.86 6.50
N GLN A 303 10.18 -16.25 5.52
CA GLN A 303 10.51 -14.91 5.02
C GLN A 303 9.76 -13.77 5.72
N CYS A 304 8.55 -14.03 6.17
CA CYS A 304 7.67 -13.06 6.80
C CYS A 304 7.80 -13.12 8.32
N ARG A 305 8.71 -12.34 8.88
CA ARG A 305 8.95 -12.27 10.31
C ARG A 305 8.39 -10.95 10.87
N PRO A 306 7.25 -10.98 11.58
CA PRO A 306 6.73 -9.81 12.28
C PRO A 306 7.70 -9.31 13.34
N MET A 307 7.60 -8.02 13.64
CA MET A 307 8.33 -7.38 14.73
C MET A 307 7.32 -6.81 15.74
N PRO A 308 7.71 -6.51 17.00
CA PRO A 308 6.83 -5.85 17.98
C PRO A 308 6.66 -4.35 17.68
N ASN A 309 6.42 -4.00 16.41
CA ASN A 309 6.21 -2.64 15.91
C ASN A 309 4.74 -2.22 15.86
N ILE A 310 3.81 -3.17 15.83
CA ILE A 310 2.36 -2.92 15.92
C ILE A 310 1.77 -3.70 17.10
N PRO A 311 0.60 -3.29 17.65
CA PRO A 311 -0.04 -4.01 18.74
C PRO A 311 -0.30 -5.48 18.39
N GLY A 312 -0.34 -6.32 19.41
CA GLY A 312 -0.58 -7.75 19.29
C GLY A 312 0.68 -8.60 19.48
N ASP A 313 0.46 -9.88 19.75
CA ASP A 313 1.53 -10.84 19.95
C ASP A 313 2.24 -11.15 18.63
N HIS A 314 3.54 -10.89 18.56
CA HIS A 314 4.33 -11.10 17.34
C HIS A 314 4.53 -12.59 17.02
N ASP A 315 4.55 -13.47 18.01
CA ASP A 315 4.64 -14.92 17.81
C ASP A 315 3.34 -15.47 17.22
N TYR A 316 2.19 -15.01 17.72
CA TYR A 316 0.90 -15.31 17.11
C TYR A 316 0.83 -14.80 15.67
N ARG A 317 1.23 -13.57 15.42
CA ARG A 317 1.28 -13.01 14.05
C ARG A 317 2.16 -13.86 13.13
N HIS A 318 3.31 -14.32 13.62
CA HIS A 318 4.20 -15.21 12.86
C HIS A 318 3.56 -16.59 12.60
N ALA A 319 2.95 -17.20 13.60
CA ALA A 319 2.24 -18.47 13.46
C ALA A 319 1.08 -18.40 12.44
N MET A 320 0.44 -17.23 12.31
CA MET A 320 -0.66 -17.02 11.36
C MET A 320 -0.22 -16.78 9.92
N VAL A 321 1.05 -16.46 9.66
CA VAL A 321 1.56 -16.27 8.29
C VAL A 321 1.28 -17.49 7.39
N PRO A 322 1.72 -18.71 7.73
CA PRO A 322 1.44 -19.88 6.89
C PRO A 322 -0.06 -20.20 6.80
N VAL A 323 -0.83 -19.95 7.86
CA VAL A 323 -2.27 -20.21 7.89
C VAL A 323 -3.00 -19.33 6.86
N PHE A 324 -2.72 -18.02 6.86
CA PHE A 324 -3.35 -17.09 5.93
C PHE A 324 -2.86 -17.29 4.50
N THR A 325 -1.59 -17.68 4.31
CA THR A 325 -1.05 -18.03 2.99
C THR A 325 -1.79 -19.21 2.39
N ARG A 326 -2.00 -20.30 3.16
CA ARG A 326 -2.82 -21.46 2.72
C ARG A 326 -4.25 -21.06 2.39
N ARG A 327 -4.90 -20.29 3.27
CA ARG A 327 -6.28 -19.84 3.07
C ARG A 327 -6.42 -19.03 1.78
N ALA A 328 -5.49 -18.12 1.51
CA ALA A 328 -5.51 -17.30 0.32
C ALA A 328 -5.32 -18.14 -0.95
N LEU A 329 -4.35 -19.06 -0.97
CA LEU A 329 -4.13 -19.94 -2.11
C LEU A 329 -5.30 -20.89 -2.34
N ASN A 330 -5.80 -21.56 -1.28
CA ASN A 330 -6.92 -22.50 -1.40
C ASN A 330 -8.25 -21.83 -1.80
N SER A 331 -8.41 -20.52 -1.56
CA SER A 331 -9.60 -19.80 -2.00
C SER A 331 -9.65 -19.54 -3.51
N LEU A 332 -8.54 -19.78 -4.22
CA LEU A 332 -8.42 -19.59 -5.67
C LEU A 332 -8.43 -20.91 -6.47
N ALA A 333 -8.45 -22.06 -5.78
CA ALA A 333 -8.47 -23.38 -6.37
C ALA A 333 -9.84 -23.79 -6.91
#